data_ed67f92a2f17df177d4ef6cd343d042e
#
_entry.id   ed67f92a2f17df177d4ef6cd343d042e
#
_cell.length_a   1.000
_cell.length_b   1.000
_cell.length_c   1.000
_cell.angle_alpha   90.00
_cell.angle_beta   90.00
_cell.angle_gamma   90.00
#
_symmetry.space_group_name_H-M   'P 1'
#
loop_
_entity.id
_entity.type
_entity.pdbx_description
1 polymer ?
#
loop_
_entity_poly.entity_id
_entity_poly.type
_entity_poly.pdbx_seq_one_letter_code
_entity_poly.pdbx_strand_id
1 'polypeptide(L)'
;MAQHAQKTQAEITAHQQVHRFVGLEQSEDVLRWIWDNFSAVAGDQPALECWPTQKDWLLHEVLLGGWGCPIGELFSLEKLAAHCQREKRWSFFVSSEPCNVPGGVAR
;
A
#
# COMPACT_ATOMS: atom_id res chain seq x y z
N MET A 1 5.93 11.47 -15.62
CA MET A 1 7.34 11.30 -15.22
C MET A 1 7.41 11.40 -13.73
N ALA A 2 7.55 10.26 -13.05
CA ALA A 2 7.71 10.24 -11.62
C ALA A 2 9.07 10.83 -11.28
N GLN A 3 9.07 12.04 -10.75
CA GLN A 3 10.24 12.60 -10.09
C GLN A 3 10.40 11.92 -8.73
N HIS A 4 10.87 10.68 -8.73
CA HIS A 4 11.62 10.21 -7.59
C HIS A 4 13.03 10.79 -7.74
N ALA A 5 13.12 12.11 -7.57
CA ALA A 5 14.39 12.75 -7.35
C ALA A 5 15.10 11.99 -6.24
N GLN A 6 16.33 11.62 -6.47
CA GLN A 6 17.19 11.02 -5.45
C GLN A 6 17.18 11.95 -4.24
N LYS A 7 16.42 11.57 -3.22
CA LYS A 7 16.43 12.28 -1.94
C LYS A 7 17.83 12.16 -1.36
N THR A 8 18.36 13.27 -0.86
CA THR A 8 19.63 13.25 -0.13
C THR A 8 19.50 12.39 1.13
N GLN A 9 20.60 11.85 1.63
CA GLN A 9 20.60 11.07 2.87
C GLN A 9 19.99 11.86 4.05
N ALA A 10 20.19 13.16 4.07
CA ALA A 10 19.59 14.04 5.09
C ALA A 10 18.06 14.14 4.95
N GLU A 11 17.54 14.20 3.73
CA GLU A 11 16.08 14.20 3.46
C GLU A 11 15.44 12.87 3.79
N ILE A 12 16.13 11.76 3.50
CA ILE A 12 15.69 10.41 3.88
C ILE A 12 15.62 10.30 5.39
N THR A 13 16.66 10.74 6.10
CA THR A 13 16.72 10.70 7.56
C THR A 13 15.65 11.60 8.19
N ALA A 14 15.45 12.81 7.65
CA ALA A 14 14.41 13.73 8.12
C ALA A 14 13.00 13.14 7.88
N HIS A 15 12.80 12.48 6.74
CA HIS A 15 11.52 11.83 6.42
C HIS A 15 11.24 10.64 7.35
N GLN A 16 12.26 9.88 7.68
CA GLN A 16 12.17 8.78 8.66
C GLN A 16 11.88 9.28 10.08
N GLN A 17 12.47 10.42 10.47
CA GLN A 17 12.23 11.00 11.79
C GLN A 17 10.81 11.56 11.97
N VAL A 18 10.17 12.03 10.91
CA VAL A 18 8.81 12.59 10.98
C VAL A 18 7.74 11.51 10.99
N HIS A 19 8.04 10.28 10.56
CA HIS A 19 7.10 9.14 10.48
C HIS A 19 5.73 9.53 9.91
N ARG A 20 5.72 10.26 8.79
CA ARG A 20 4.49 10.68 8.11
C ARG A 20 4.48 10.14 6.70
N PHE A 21 3.40 9.47 6.32
CA PHE A 21 3.22 9.01 4.94
C PHE A 21 1.82 9.30 4.44
N VAL A 22 1.74 9.48 3.14
CA VAL A 22 0.48 9.51 2.42
C VAL A 22 -0.08 8.09 2.35
N GLY A 23 -1.39 7.96 2.47
CA GLY A 23 -2.10 6.70 2.36
C GLY A 23 -3.59 6.95 2.24
N LEU A 24 -4.38 5.89 2.29
CA LEU A 24 -5.82 6.01 2.24
C LEU A 24 -6.34 6.73 3.49
N GLU A 25 -7.38 7.52 3.28
CA GLU A 25 -8.11 8.17 4.36
C GLU A 25 -8.78 7.12 5.27
N GLN A 26 -8.66 7.33 6.57
CA GLN A 26 -9.35 6.50 7.55
C GLN A 26 -10.81 6.98 7.71
N SER A 27 -11.70 6.49 6.86
CA SER A 27 -13.11 6.87 6.87
C SER A 27 -14.01 5.67 6.58
N GLU A 28 -15.26 5.75 7.02
CA GLU A 28 -16.28 4.76 6.70
C GLU A 28 -16.56 4.69 5.21
N ASP A 29 -16.47 5.80 4.49
CA ASP A 29 -16.68 5.85 3.05
C ASP A 29 -15.62 5.06 2.31
N VAL A 30 -14.35 5.17 2.70
CA VAL A 30 -13.26 4.35 2.14
C VAL A 30 -13.46 2.88 2.46
N LEU A 31 -13.84 2.52 3.68
CA LEU A 31 -14.15 1.14 4.05
C LEU A 31 -15.29 0.57 3.23
N ARG A 32 -16.36 1.32 3.05
CA ARG A 32 -17.52 0.91 2.23
C ARG A 32 -17.11 0.70 0.77
N TRP A 33 -16.34 1.61 0.22
CA TRP A 33 -15.83 1.51 -1.15
C TRP A 33 -14.96 0.25 -1.35
N ILE A 34 -14.09 -0.05 -0.39
CA ILE A 34 -13.27 -1.28 -0.44
C ILE A 34 -14.16 -2.52 -0.35
N TRP A 35 -15.08 -2.54 0.60
CA TRP A 35 -16.02 -3.66 0.78
C TRP A 35 -16.81 -3.97 -0.48
N ASP A 36 -17.34 -2.94 -1.12
CA ASP A 36 -18.20 -3.09 -2.28
C ASP A 36 -17.46 -3.50 -3.56
N ASN A 37 -16.15 -3.27 -3.64
CA ASN A 37 -15.44 -3.39 -4.92
C ASN A 37 -14.23 -4.34 -4.92
N PHE A 38 -13.61 -4.65 -3.79
CA PHE A 38 -12.30 -5.31 -3.76
C PHE A 38 -12.26 -6.50 -2.81
N SER A 39 -11.48 -7.52 -3.20
CA SER A 39 -11.19 -8.68 -2.35
C SER A 39 -9.81 -8.58 -1.69
N ALA A 40 -8.96 -7.69 -2.18
CA ALA A 40 -7.64 -7.39 -1.66
C ALA A 40 -7.23 -5.99 -2.08
N VAL A 41 -6.33 -5.37 -1.36
CA VAL A 41 -5.79 -4.05 -1.67
C VAL A 41 -4.28 -4.05 -1.55
N ALA A 42 -3.61 -3.24 -2.35
CA ALA A 42 -2.15 -3.12 -2.29
C ALA A 42 -1.69 -1.72 -2.71
N GLY A 43 -0.53 -1.34 -2.26
CA GLY A 43 0.11 -0.08 -2.61
C GLY A 43 1.62 -0.13 -2.46
N ASP A 44 2.27 0.95 -2.84
CA ASP A 44 3.72 1.13 -2.74
C ASP A 44 4.14 1.90 -1.48
N GLN A 45 3.17 2.35 -0.68
CA GLN A 45 3.43 3.06 0.57
C GLN A 45 3.90 2.11 1.67
N PRO A 46 4.57 2.65 2.72
CA PRO A 46 4.94 1.88 3.92
C PRO A 46 3.74 1.35 4.70
N ALA A 47 2.60 2.02 4.61
CA ALA A 47 1.32 1.57 5.16
C ALA A 47 0.19 1.92 4.18
N LEU A 48 -0.85 1.07 4.13
CA LEU A 48 -2.01 1.31 3.26
C LEU A 48 -2.70 2.62 3.60
N GLU A 49 -2.86 2.90 4.88
CA GLU A 49 -3.52 4.08 5.40
C GLU A 49 -2.56 5.24 5.68
N CYS A 50 -3.09 6.44 5.74
CA CYS A 50 -2.31 7.62 6.10
C CYS A 50 -1.72 7.48 7.50
N TRP A 51 -0.50 8.01 7.68
CA TRP A 51 0.18 7.99 8.97
C TRP A 51 0.74 9.37 9.33
N PRO A 52 0.69 9.84 10.59
CA PRO A 52 0.08 9.18 11.75
C PRO A 52 -1.44 9.01 11.64
N THR A 53 -1.98 8.07 12.39
CA THR A 53 -3.42 7.78 12.40
C THR A 53 -4.24 9.02 12.74
N GLN A 54 -5.35 9.21 12.03
CA GLN A 54 -6.27 10.33 12.22
C GLN A 54 -7.50 9.93 13.05
N LYS A 55 -7.59 8.65 13.40
CA LYS A 55 -8.70 8.06 14.14
C LYS A 55 -8.16 7.23 15.31
N ASP A 56 -9.04 6.81 16.17
CA ASP A 56 -8.78 5.85 17.25
C ASP A 56 -8.84 4.39 16.79
N TRP A 57 -8.98 4.16 15.49
CA TRP A 57 -8.97 2.86 14.83
C TRP A 57 -8.14 2.89 13.55
N LEU A 58 -7.69 1.73 13.11
CA LEU A 58 -6.89 1.55 11.90
C LEU A 58 -7.68 0.83 10.81
N LEU A 59 -7.43 1.18 9.54
CA LEU A 59 -7.97 0.40 8.42
C LEU A 59 -7.53 -1.07 8.50
N HIS A 60 -6.31 -1.35 8.96
CA HIS A 60 -5.82 -2.71 9.18
C HIS A 60 -6.69 -3.52 10.14
N GLU A 61 -7.19 -2.92 11.19
CA GLU A 61 -8.06 -3.61 12.15
C GLU A 61 -9.35 -4.10 11.50
N VAL A 62 -9.93 -3.27 10.64
CA VAL A 62 -11.16 -3.60 9.93
C VAL A 62 -10.90 -4.55 8.78
N LEU A 63 -9.93 -4.24 7.92
CA LEU A 63 -9.64 -5.01 6.71
C LEU A 63 -9.08 -6.40 7.02
N LEU A 64 -7.98 -6.46 7.77
CA LEU A 64 -7.32 -7.73 8.13
C LEU A 64 -8.05 -8.45 9.24
N GLY A 65 -8.21 -7.80 10.38
CA GLY A 65 -8.79 -8.41 11.58
C GLY A 65 -10.29 -8.67 11.44
N GLY A 66 -11.02 -7.73 10.85
CA GLY A 66 -12.47 -7.84 10.69
C GLY A 66 -12.90 -8.66 9.49
N TRP A 67 -12.37 -8.35 8.32
CA TRP A 67 -12.85 -8.91 7.04
C TRP A 67 -11.96 -10.00 6.44
N GLY A 68 -10.72 -10.14 6.92
CA GLY A 68 -9.75 -11.02 6.29
C GLY A 68 -9.31 -10.55 4.90
N CYS A 69 -9.45 -9.26 4.60
CA CYS A 69 -9.03 -8.67 3.33
C CYS A 69 -7.50 -8.52 3.30
N PRO A 70 -6.79 -9.17 2.39
CA PRO A 70 -5.34 -9.06 2.31
C PRO A 70 -4.90 -7.63 1.96
N ILE A 71 -3.83 -7.16 2.61
CA ILE A 71 -3.21 -5.87 2.38
C ILE A 71 -1.77 -6.08 1.92
N GLY A 72 -1.42 -5.52 0.76
CA GLY A 72 -0.05 -5.46 0.27
C GLY A 72 0.53 -4.07 0.45
N GLU A 73 1.77 -4.01 0.94
CA GLU A 73 2.49 -2.76 1.19
C GLU A 73 3.90 -2.84 0.61
N LEU A 74 4.52 -1.69 0.37
CA LEU A 74 5.87 -1.59 -0.19
C LEU A 74 6.03 -2.30 -1.54
N PHE A 75 4.99 -2.36 -2.35
CA PHE A 75 5.06 -2.97 -3.67
C PHE A 75 5.88 -2.11 -4.62
N SER A 76 6.69 -2.75 -5.45
CA SER A 76 7.40 -2.08 -6.54
C SER A 76 6.46 -1.99 -7.75
N LEU A 77 5.79 -0.85 -7.91
CA LEU A 77 4.73 -0.66 -8.90
C LEU A 77 5.16 0.14 -10.12
N GLU A 78 6.38 0.66 -10.19
CA GLU A 78 6.84 1.56 -11.25
C GLU A 78 6.74 0.92 -12.64
N LYS A 79 7.21 -0.31 -12.78
CA LYS A 79 7.14 -1.04 -14.06
C LYS A 79 5.73 -1.38 -14.46
N LEU A 80 4.90 -1.78 -13.49
CA LEU A 80 3.49 -2.08 -13.71
C LEU A 80 2.73 -0.82 -14.14
N ALA A 81 2.94 0.30 -13.46
CA ALA A 81 2.32 1.58 -13.78
C ALA A 81 2.68 2.04 -15.21
N ALA A 82 3.97 1.95 -15.57
CA ALA A 82 4.43 2.29 -16.91
C ALA A 82 3.81 1.38 -17.98
N HIS A 83 3.70 0.08 -17.72
CA HIS A 83 3.06 -0.87 -18.62
C HIS A 83 1.57 -0.57 -18.79
N CYS A 84 0.84 -0.39 -17.71
CA CYS A 84 -0.59 -0.07 -17.74
C CYS A 84 -0.85 1.23 -18.52
N GLN A 85 -0.02 2.24 -18.31
CA GLN A 85 -0.14 3.53 -19.01
C GLN A 85 0.14 3.39 -20.51
N ARG A 86 1.14 2.61 -20.90
CA ARG A 86 1.48 2.35 -22.30
C ARG A 86 0.37 1.59 -23.02
N GLU A 87 -0.15 0.53 -22.40
CA GLU A 87 -1.20 -0.32 -22.97
C GLU A 87 -2.61 0.26 -22.78
N LYS A 88 -2.79 1.34 -22.04
CA LYS A 88 -4.09 1.91 -21.67
C LYS A 88 -5.01 0.89 -21.00
N ARG A 89 -4.44 0.03 -20.15
CA ARG A 89 -5.13 -1.09 -19.53
C ARG A 89 -4.73 -1.20 -18.07
N TRP A 90 -5.72 -1.15 -17.19
CA TRP A 90 -5.53 -1.11 -15.73
C TRP A 90 -6.13 -2.33 -15.01
N SER A 91 -6.51 -3.35 -15.77
CA SER A 91 -6.92 -4.65 -15.24
C SER A 91 -6.10 -5.75 -15.89
N PHE A 92 -5.68 -6.71 -15.08
CA PHE A 92 -4.78 -7.78 -15.50
C PHE A 92 -4.87 -8.96 -14.54
N PHE A 93 -4.34 -10.10 -14.96
CA PHE A 93 -4.21 -11.27 -14.10
C PHE A 93 -3.13 -11.04 -13.05
N VAL A 94 -3.42 -11.43 -11.81
CA VAL A 94 -2.48 -11.36 -10.68
C VAL A 94 -2.27 -12.74 -10.11
N SER A 95 -1.01 -13.10 -9.86
CA SER A 95 -0.65 -14.22 -9.00
C SER A 95 0.12 -13.71 -7.80
N SER A 96 -0.15 -14.30 -6.64
CA SER A 96 0.55 -13.98 -5.39
C SER A 96 1.27 -15.23 -4.91
N GLU A 97 2.58 -15.12 -4.76
CA GLU A 97 3.42 -16.24 -4.39
C GLU A 97 4.41 -15.83 -3.29
N PRO A 98 4.55 -16.61 -2.22
CA PRO A 98 5.51 -16.31 -1.16
C PRO A 98 6.94 -16.59 -1.60
N CYS A 99 7.88 -15.85 -1.08
CA CYS A 99 9.32 -16.04 -1.35
C CYS A 99 9.89 -17.32 -0.73
N ASN A 100 9.18 -18.00 0.16
CA ASN A 100 9.61 -19.23 0.84
C ASN A 100 11.01 -19.15 1.45
N VAL A 101 11.35 -18.03 2.05
CA VAL A 101 12.63 -17.85 2.74
C VAL A 101 12.63 -18.71 3.99
N PRO A 102 13.64 -19.63 4.20
CA PRO A 102 13.71 -20.42 5.40
C PRO A 102 13.73 -19.56 6.67
N GLY A 103 12.84 -19.88 7.63
CA GLY A 103 12.67 -19.09 8.84
C GLY A 103 11.89 -17.78 8.68
N GLY A 104 11.45 -17.42 7.48
CA GLY A 104 10.59 -16.26 7.22
C GLY A 104 9.19 -16.44 7.78
N VAL A 105 8.66 -15.41 8.45
CA VAL A 105 7.33 -15.42 9.08
C VAL A 105 6.32 -14.52 8.36
N ALA A 106 6.79 -13.53 7.61
CA ALA A 106 5.97 -12.66 6.77
C ALA A 106 6.18 -13.00 5.29
N ARG A 107 5.11 -13.17 4.54
CA ARG A 107 5.15 -13.62 3.14
C ARG A 107 4.16 -12.86 2.29
#